data_df413eed41cd18061a9ed93e22aeda29
#
_entry.id   df413eed41cd18061a9ed93e22aeda29
#
_cell.length_a   1.000
_cell.length_b   1.000
_cell.length_c   1.000
_cell.angle_alpha   90.00
_cell.angle_beta   90.00
_cell.angle_gamma   90.00
#
_symmetry.space_group_name_H-M   'P 1'
#
loop_
_entity.id
_entity.type
_entity.pdbx_description
1 polymer ?
#
loop_
_entity_poly.entity_id
_entity_poly.type
_entity_poly.pdbx_seq_one_letter_code
_entity_poly.pdbx_strand_id
1 'polypeptide(L)'
;MQLTGAEIIVECLKEQGVDTVFGYPGGAILNVYDELYKHQEIRHILTSHEQGASHAADGYARSTGKVGVCFATSGPGATNLVTGIATAYMDSVPIVAITCNVNVPLLGKDSFQEIDIAGITTPITKHNFIVKDVTKLADTIRRAFRIAQKGRPGPVLVDIPKDITAAKTEYEFCKAEPIARVTDTIREEDLAKALAMIKAAEKPYIFVGGGAVISGASAELKEFVHKVDAPVCDSLMGKGAFDGTNDLYTGMLGMHGTKTSNLGVSECDLLIAVGVRFSDRVLGNAKKFAKQAKILQFDVDAAEINKNIRVDAAVIGDLKEILKRINAELLQLGHEAWIAHILDYKVKYPLTYQEPGLTGPYLVEEIYRQTDGDAIIVTEVGQHQMWAAQYYKYKNPRTFLSSGGLGTMGYGLGAAIGAQVANLGKQVINIAGDGCFRMNMNEIATAVRQKLPLIEVIVNNHVLGMVRQWQDLFYEKRYSATVLDDGVDYVKLAEAMGATGYRVTTREAFNEALKAALAARTPVVIDCVIGCDDKVWPMVAPGADISTAFTGEDLAAAQS
;
A
#
# COMPACT_ATOMS: atom_id res chain seq x y z
N MET A 1 -10.75 2.11 38.62
CA MET A 1 -10.60 3.54 38.97
C MET A 1 -11.60 4.38 38.19
N GLN A 2 -12.05 5.52 38.74
CA GLN A 2 -12.98 6.40 38.02
C GLN A 2 -12.22 7.28 37.03
N LEU A 3 -12.47 7.09 35.72
CA LEU A 3 -11.87 7.88 34.64
C LEU A 3 -12.93 8.53 33.76
N THR A 4 -12.58 9.65 33.14
CA THR A 4 -13.38 10.26 32.05
C THR A 4 -13.24 9.43 30.77
N GLY A 5 -14.17 9.59 29.84
CA GLY A 5 -14.07 8.95 28.54
C GLY A 5 -12.78 9.32 27.78
N ALA A 6 -12.30 10.57 27.90
CA ALA A 6 -11.04 10.98 27.30
C ALA A 6 -9.82 10.25 27.90
N GLU A 7 -9.76 10.14 29.24
CA GLU A 7 -8.73 9.34 29.94
C GLU A 7 -8.80 7.86 29.51
N ILE A 8 -10.01 7.28 29.41
CA ILE A 8 -10.21 5.91 28.96
C ILE A 8 -9.68 5.69 27.52
N ILE A 9 -9.92 6.63 26.60
CA ILE A 9 -9.39 6.54 25.25
C ILE A 9 -7.86 6.44 25.27
N VAL A 10 -7.17 7.31 26.00
CA VAL A 10 -5.71 7.32 26.10
C VAL A 10 -5.19 6.05 26.76
N GLU A 11 -5.80 5.61 27.87
CA GLU A 11 -5.41 4.36 28.54
C GLU A 11 -5.61 3.13 27.63
N CYS A 12 -6.72 3.06 26.88
CA CYS A 12 -6.92 1.99 25.91
C CYS A 12 -5.88 2.00 24.78
N LEU A 13 -5.45 3.17 24.31
CA LEU A 13 -4.35 3.26 23.34
C LEU A 13 -3.05 2.70 23.91
N LYS A 14 -2.74 3.00 25.17
CA LYS A 14 -1.58 2.44 25.89
C LYS A 14 -1.68 0.93 26.06
N GLU A 15 -2.85 0.39 26.40
CA GLU A 15 -3.12 -1.06 26.43
C GLU A 15 -2.77 -1.73 25.10
N GLN A 16 -3.10 -1.08 23.97
CA GLN A 16 -2.87 -1.60 22.63
C GLN A 16 -1.43 -1.36 22.11
N GLY A 17 -0.57 -0.76 22.92
CA GLY A 17 0.82 -0.46 22.57
C GLY A 17 0.97 0.62 21.49
N VAL A 18 0.01 1.53 21.41
CA VAL A 18 0.06 2.69 20.51
C VAL A 18 1.04 3.70 21.07
N ASP A 19 2.06 4.02 20.29
CA ASP A 19 3.10 5.01 20.60
C ASP A 19 2.95 6.30 19.78
N THR A 20 2.15 6.26 18.71
CA THR A 20 1.99 7.37 17.77
C THR A 20 0.56 7.45 17.25
N VAL A 21 0.02 8.67 17.19
CA VAL A 21 -1.28 8.98 16.61
C VAL A 21 -1.16 10.19 15.67
N PHE A 22 -1.99 10.20 14.61
CA PHE A 22 -2.02 11.26 13.60
C PHE A 22 -3.37 11.96 13.64
N GLY A 23 -3.41 13.28 13.51
CA GLY A 23 -4.72 13.92 13.55
C GLY A 23 -4.68 15.44 13.47
N TYR A 24 -5.89 16.00 13.47
CA TYR A 24 -6.14 17.43 13.49
C TYR A 24 -7.20 17.76 14.55
N PRO A 25 -6.96 18.71 15.47
CA PRO A 25 -7.88 19.05 16.54
C PRO A 25 -9.10 19.82 16.04
N GLY A 26 -10.20 19.75 16.81
CA GLY A 26 -11.40 20.53 16.60
C GLY A 26 -12.33 20.45 17.81
N GLY A 27 -13.41 21.22 17.81
CA GLY A 27 -14.24 21.45 18.99
C GLY A 27 -14.81 20.21 19.68
N ALA A 28 -15.19 19.17 18.93
CA ALA A 28 -15.78 17.97 19.49
C ALA A 28 -14.76 17.04 20.16
N ILE A 29 -13.48 17.06 19.70
CA ILE A 29 -12.42 16.15 20.18
C ILE A 29 -11.50 16.79 21.24
N LEU A 30 -11.73 18.03 21.66
CA LEU A 30 -10.82 18.75 22.57
C LEU A 30 -10.55 18.03 23.89
N ASN A 31 -11.52 17.33 24.47
CA ASN A 31 -11.29 16.58 25.70
C ASN A 31 -10.20 15.50 25.54
N VAL A 32 -10.17 14.84 24.38
CA VAL A 32 -9.14 13.84 24.05
C VAL A 32 -7.78 14.50 23.85
N TYR A 33 -7.73 15.65 23.18
CA TYR A 33 -6.49 16.40 22.97
C TYR A 33 -5.92 16.98 24.28
N ASP A 34 -6.79 17.42 25.20
CA ASP A 34 -6.38 17.86 26.54
C ASP A 34 -5.74 16.70 27.32
N GLU A 35 -6.32 15.50 27.19
CA GLU A 35 -5.74 14.33 27.84
C GLU A 35 -4.43 13.89 27.19
N LEU A 36 -4.32 13.87 25.86
CA LEU A 36 -3.07 13.58 25.16
C LEU A 36 -1.92 14.53 25.55
N TYR A 37 -2.22 15.79 25.87
CA TYR A 37 -1.21 16.74 26.32
C TYR A 37 -0.51 16.29 27.60
N LYS A 38 -1.18 15.53 28.46
CA LYS A 38 -0.66 15.01 29.74
C LYS A 38 0.18 13.73 29.54
N HIS A 39 0.09 13.09 28.36
CA HIS A 39 0.66 11.78 28.08
C HIS A 39 1.74 11.84 26.98
N GLN A 40 2.99 12.14 27.38
CA GLN A 40 4.11 12.29 26.45
C GLN A 40 4.59 10.95 25.83
N GLU A 41 4.14 9.83 26.36
CA GLU A 41 4.43 8.48 25.85
C GLU A 41 3.68 8.17 24.53
N ILE A 42 2.63 8.93 24.19
CA ILE A 42 1.95 8.85 22.90
C ILE A 42 2.29 10.10 22.09
N ARG A 43 3.10 9.93 21.07
CA ARG A 43 3.46 11.02 20.17
C ARG A 43 2.28 11.40 19.28
N HIS A 44 1.80 12.61 19.36
CA HIS A 44 0.80 13.15 18.42
C HIS A 44 1.49 13.87 17.26
N ILE A 45 1.16 13.47 16.03
CA ILE A 45 1.61 14.12 14.80
C ILE A 45 0.45 14.99 14.28
N LEU A 46 0.60 16.29 14.43
CA LEU A 46 -0.34 17.25 13.87
C LEU A 46 -0.12 17.34 12.36
N THR A 47 -1.08 16.85 11.58
CA THR A 47 -1.10 16.98 10.12
C THR A 47 -1.68 18.33 9.67
N SER A 48 -1.60 18.65 8.40
CA SER A 48 -2.21 19.86 7.84
C SER A 48 -3.67 19.62 7.38
N HIS A 49 -4.04 18.35 7.23
CA HIS A 49 -5.37 17.92 6.81
C HIS A 49 -5.65 16.49 7.34
N GLU A 50 -6.90 16.16 7.65
CA GLU A 50 -7.26 14.84 8.20
C GLU A 50 -7.05 13.72 7.18
N GLN A 51 -7.18 14.00 5.88
CA GLN A 51 -6.80 13.04 4.84
C GLN A 51 -5.31 12.65 4.96
N GLY A 52 -4.43 13.64 5.18
CA GLY A 52 -3.02 13.41 5.48
C GLY A 52 -2.82 12.56 6.73
N ALA A 53 -3.62 12.77 7.77
CA ALA A 53 -3.58 11.98 9.00
C ALA A 53 -3.95 10.50 8.75
N SER A 54 -5.00 10.24 7.98
CA SER A 54 -5.41 8.87 7.65
C SER A 54 -4.39 8.15 6.76
N HIS A 55 -3.78 8.85 5.79
CA HIS A 55 -2.69 8.30 4.99
C HIS A 55 -1.42 8.07 5.81
N ALA A 56 -1.11 8.95 6.79
CA ALA A 56 0.02 8.74 7.69
C ALA A 56 -0.20 7.52 8.61
N ALA A 57 -1.40 7.33 9.13
CA ALA A 57 -1.75 6.13 9.88
C ALA A 57 -1.63 4.86 9.02
N ASP A 58 -2.04 4.92 7.75
CA ASP A 58 -1.87 3.84 6.76
C ASP A 58 -0.39 3.53 6.51
N GLY A 59 0.43 4.53 6.20
CA GLY A 59 1.87 4.36 5.97
C GLY A 59 2.62 3.83 7.20
N TYR A 60 2.24 4.30 8.40
CA TYR A 60 2.74 3.75 9.67
C TYR A 60 2.41 2.26 9.79
N ALA A 61 1.15 1.88 9.53
CA ALA A 61 0.70 0.50 9.65
C ALA A 61 1.40 -0.43 8.63
N ARG A 62 1.52 -0.01 7.37
CA ARG A 62 2.18 -0.82 6.33
C ARG A 62 3.65 -1.03 6.62
N SER A 63 4.37 0.01 7.04
CA SER A 63 5.83 -0.07 7.27
C SER A 63 6.18 -0.83 8.55
N THR A 64 5.31 -0.84 9.58
CA THR A 64 5.58 -1.48 10.87
C THR A 64 4.87 -2.81 11.07
N GLY A 65 3.70 -3.01 10.45
CA GLY A 65 2.79 -4.11 10.77
C GLY A 65 1.92 -3.90 12.01
N LYS A 66 2.04 -2.74 12.67
CA LYS A 66 1.19 -2.33 13.80
C LYS A 66 -0.11 -1.71 13.28
N VAL A 67 -1.07 -1.49 14.18
CA VAL A 67 -2.29 -0.72 13.86
C VAL A 67 -1.96 0.76 13.78
N GLY A 68 -2.33 1.42 12.69
CA GLY A 68 -2.26 2.88 12.57
C GLY A 68 -3.46 3.53 13.26
N VAL A 69 -3.25 4.67 13.92
CA VAL A 69 -4.33 5.39 14.61
C VAL A 69 -4.42 6.81 14.12
N CYS A 70 -5.61 7.26 13.72
CA CYS A 70 -5.86 8.65 13.37
C CYS A 70 -7.06 9.22 14.12
N PHE A 71 -7.00 10.53 14.38
CA PHE A 71 -8.02 11.30 15.08
C PHE A 71 -8.60 12.40 14.21
N ALA A 72 -9.91 12.61 14.31
CA ALA A 72 -10.58 13.76 13.72
C ALA A 72 -11.74 14.25 14.57
N THR A 73 -12.03 15.52 14.45
CA THR A 73 -13.24 16.13 15.02
C THR A 73 -14.48 15.74 14.20
N SER A 74 -15.65 16.18 14.63
CA SER A 74 -16.92 15.95 13.95
C SER A 74 -17.03 16.67 12.59
N GLY A 75 -18.06 16.34 11.84
CA GLY A 75 -18.42 17.00 10.59
C GLY A 75 -17.31 16.91 9.54
N PRO A 76 -16.79 18.05 9.04
CA PRO A 76 -15.78 18.05 7.98
C PRO A 76 -14.49 17.32 8.38
N GLY A 77 -14.09 17.33 9.65
CA GLY A 77 -12.92 16.59 10.11
C GLY A 77 -13.08 15.08 9.91
N ALA A 78 -14.22 14.55 10.31
CA ALA A 78 -14.53 13.13 10.13
C ALA A 78 -14.68 12.76 8.64
N THR A 79 -15.36 13.58 7.82
CA THR A 79 -15.52 13.30 6.39
C THR A 79 -14.21 13.37 5.61
N ASN A 80 -13.24 14.18 6.04
CA ASN A 80 -11.91 14.24 5.43
C ASN A 80 -11.09 12.95 5.61
N LEU A 81 -11.46 12.06 6.55
CA LEU A 81 -10.82 10.75 6.70
C LEU A 81 -11.27 9.71 5.66
N VAL A 82 -12.42 9.92 5.00
CA VAL A 82 -13.11 8.91 4.20
C VAL A 82 -12.22 8.31 3.11
N THR A 83 -11.52 9.13 2.34
CA THR A 83 -10.61 8.65 1.30
C THR A 83 -9.49 7.76 1.87
N GLY A 84 -8.89 8.14 2.99
CA GLY A 84 -7.82 7.34 3.61
C GLY A 84 -8.34 6.04 4.22
N ILE A 85 -9.54 6.05 4.83
CA ILE A 85 -10.20 4.83 5.31
C ILE A 85 -10.49 3.88 4.15
N ALA A 86 -11.02 4.39 3.02
CA ALA A 86 -11.27 3.60 1.82
C ALA A 86 -9.97 3.01 1.23
N THR A 87 -8.88 3.78 1.23
CA THR A 87 -7.55 3.31 0.80
C THR A 87 -7.09 2.13 1.66
N ALA A 88 -7.17 2.27 2.97
CA ALA A 88 -6.81 1.21 3.92
C ALA A 88 -7.71 -0.05 3.76
N TYR A 89 -9.02 0.14 3.52
CA TYR A 89 -9.96 -0.95 3.29
C TYR A 89 -9.61 -1.77 2.04
N MET A 90 -9.36 -1.09 0.93
CA MET A 90 -9.05 -1.75 -0.34
C MET A 90 -7.74 -2.54 -0.31
N ASP A 91 -6.78 -2.14 0.50
CA ASP A 91 -5.47 -2.80 0.61
C ASP A 91 -5.29 -3.60 1.90
N SER A 92 -6.36 -3.78 2.68
CA SER A 92 -6.35 -4.61 3.90
C SER A 92 -5.35 -4.09 4.95
N VAL A 93 -5.33 -2.78 5.20
CA VAL A 93 -4.44 -2.14 6.18
C VAL A 93 -5.19 -1.93 7.50
N PRO A 94 -4.64 -2.40 8.64
CA PRO A 94 -5.27 -2.21 9.93
C PRO A 94 -5.09 -0.77 10.42
N ILE A 95 -6.14 0.03 10.37
CA ILE A 95 -6.19 1.33 11.03
C ILE A 95 -7.39 1.42 11.95
N VAL A 96 -7.27 2.19 13.03
CA VAL A 96 -8.37 2.59 13.90
C VAL A 96 -8.53 4.10 13.81
N ALA A 97 -9.62 4.53 13.19
CA ALA A 97 -10.00 5.93 13.09
C ALA A 97 -10.93 6.28 14.25
N ILE A 98 -10.52 7.22 15.09
CA ILE A 98 -11.31 7.72 16.22
C ILE A 98 -11.81 9.11 15.88
N THR A 99 -13.12 9.26 15.73
CA THR A 99 -13.80 10.53 15.53
C THR A 99 -14.59 10.91 16.78
N CYS A 100 -14.73 12.20 17.01
CA CYS A 100 -15.67 12.68 18.02
C CYS A 100 -16.83 13.39 17.34
N ASN A 101 -18.03 13.28 17.94
CA ASN A 101 -19.25 13.84 17.39
C ASN A 101 -19.87 14.86 18.38
N VAL A 102 -20.96 15.47 17.97
CA VAL A 102 -21.80 16.31 18.85
C VAL A 102 -22.34 15.47 20.02
N ASN A 103 -22.83 16.12 21.08
CA ASN A 103 -23.38 15.43 22.24
C ASN A 103 -24.54 14.50 21.85
N VAL A 104 -24.70 13.38 22.53
CA VAL A 104 -25.72 12.35 22.25
C VAL A 104 -27.13 12.93 22.01
N PRO A 105 -27.64 13.91 22.80
CA PRO A 105 -28.97 14.48 22.57
C PRO A 105 -29.10 15.32 21.27
N LEU A 106 -27.97 15.64 20.63
CA LEU A 106 -27.92 16.45 19.40
C LEU A 106 -27.79 15.60 18.13
N LEU A 107 -27.52 14.29 18.27
CA LEU A 107 -27.40 13.39 17.13
C LEU A 107 -28.73 13.26 16.37
N GLY A 108 -28.66 13.33 15.03
CA GLY A 108 -29.82 13.26 14.13
C GLY A 108 -30.69 14.53 14.14
N LYS A 109 -30.11 15.69 14.49
CA LYS A 109 -30.82 16.97 14.57
C LYS A 109 -30.23 18.09 13.69
N ASP A 110 -29.40 17.71 12.72
CA ASP A 110 -28.67 18.65 11.84
C ASP A 110 -27.89 19.72 12.63
N SER A 111 -27.31 19.30 13.75
CA SER A 111 -26.55 20.17 14.64
C SER A 111 -25.26 20.64 13.95
N PHE A 112 -24.70 21.78 14.41
CA PHE A 112 -23.45 22.31 13.85
C PHE A 112 -22.32 21.27 13.87
N GLN A 113 -21.73 21.00 12.71
CA GLN A 113 -20.68 19.98 12.49
C GLN A 113 -21.12 18.54 12.87
N GLU A 114 -22.39 18.24 12.85
CA GLU A 114 -22.86 16.85 12.91
C GLU A 114 -22.76 16.19 11.54
N ILE A 115 -22.40 14.90 11.53
CA ILE A 115 -22.49 14.03 10.36
C ILE A 115 -22.61 12.56 10.82
N ASP A 116 -23.41 11.76 10.11
CA ASP A 116 -23.43 10.30 10.31
C ASP A 116 -22.20 9.65 9.65
N ILE A 117 -21.06 9.80 10.29
CA ILE A 117 -19.80 9.24 9.79
C ILE A 117 -19.81 7.72 9.79
N ALA A 118 -20.54 7.09 10.72
CA ALA A 118 -20.70 5.65 10.75
C ALA A 118 -21.45 5.15 9.52
N GLY A 119 -22.56 5.79 9.14
CA GLY A 119 -23.29 5.48 7.91
C GLY A 119 -22.42 5.66 6.67
N ILE A 120 -21.68 6.79 6.57
CA ILE A 120 -20.78 7.07 5.44
C ILE A 120 -19.67 6.00 5.31
N THR A 121 -19.10 5.54 6.42
CA THR A 121 -17.96 4.62 6.39
C THR A 121 -18.34 3.14 6.42
N THR A 122 -19.62 2.79 6.52
CA THR A 122 -20.09 1.39 6.53
C THR A 122 -19.52 0.54 5.38
N PRO A 123 -19.52 0.99 4.10
CA PRO A 123 -19.03 0.16 2.99
C PRO A 123 -17.50 0.11 2.88
N ILE A 124 -16.77 0.92 3.63
CA ILE A 124 -15.31 1.08 3.54
C ILE A 124 -14.58 0.75 4.85
N THR A 125 -15.27 0.10 5.80
CA THR A 125 -14.68 -0.37 7.07
C THR A 125 -15.00 -1.84 7.31
N LYS A 126 -14.18 -2.52 8.07
CA LYS A 126 -14.53 -3.85 8.59
C LYS A 126 -15.67 -3.78 9.61
N HIS A 127 -15.67 -2.71 10.37
CA HIS A 127 -16.72 -2.38 11.33
C HIS A 127 -16.63 -0.89 11.72
N ASN A 128 -17.75 -0.33 12.17
CA ASN A 128 -17.78 0.97 12.80
C ASN A 128 -18.65 0.94 14.05
N PHE A 129 -18.41 1.88 14.95
CA PHE A 129 -19.11 2.01 16.21
C PHE A 129 -19.51 3.46 16.45
N ILE A 130 -20.69 3.68 17.07
CA ILE A 130 -21.05 4.93 17.72
C ILE A 130 -21.20 4.63 19.21
N VAL A 131 -20.37 5.25 20.06
CA VAL A 131 -20.36 4.99 21.51
C VAL A 131 -21.23 5.99 22.23
N LYS A 132 -22.45 5.59 22.60
CA LYS A 132 -23.44 6.45 23.29
C LYS A 132 -23.51 6.22 24.82
N ASP A 133 -22.68 5.34 25.34
CA ASP A 133 -22.60 4.96 26.76
C ASP A 133 -21.12 4.82 27.16
N VAL A 134 -20.65 5.66 28.08
CA VAL A 134 -19.26 5.67 28.53
C VAL A 134 -18.84 4.33 29.16
N THR A 135 -19.76 3.56 29.75
CA THR A 135 -19.46 2.25 30.33
C THR A 135 -19.05 1.20 29.27
N LYS A 136 -19.34 1.45 28.00
CA LYS A 136 -19.00 0.58 26.86
C LYS A 136 -17.75 1.04 26.10
N LEU A 137 -17.19 2.20 26.45
CA LEU A 137 -16.14 2.84 25.67
C LEU A 137 -14.86 1.99 25.60
N ALA A 138 -14.34 1.54 26.75
CA ALA A 138 -13.12 0.75 26.81
C ALA A 138 -13.24 -0.56 26.00
N ASP A 139 -14.33 -1.30 26.19
CA ASP A 139 -14.58 -2.55 25.46
C ASP A 139 -14.72 -2.30 23.95
N THR A 140 -15.34 -1.19 23.56
CA THR A 140 -15.49 -0.83 22.14
C THR A 140 -14.14 -0.56 21.49
N ILE A 141 -13.25 0.20 22.15
CA ILE A 141 -11.90 0.46 21.62
C ILE A 141 -11.11 -0.84 21.52
N ARG A 142 -11.08 -1.67 22.56
CA ARG A 142 -10.41 -2.99 22.54
C ARG A 142 -10.92 -3.88 21.40
N ARG A 143 -12.24 -3.89 21.19
CA ARG A 143 -12.87 -4.62 20.06
C ARG A 143 -12.47 -4.04 18.71
N ALA A 144 -12.39 -2.72 18.57
CA ALA A 144 -11.98 -2.06 17.33
C ALA A 144 -10.58 -2.50 16.92
N PHE A 145 -9.61 -2.50 17.83
CA PHE A 145 -8.25 -2.98 17.55
C PHE A 145 -8.21 -4.46 17.19
N ARG A 146 -8.97 -5.30 17.89
CA ARG A 146 -9.07 -6.73 17.58
C ARG A 146 -9.67 -6.97 16.19
N ILE A 147 -10.76 -6.27 15.84
CA ILE A 147 -11.42 -6.40 14.53
C ILE A 147 -10.48 -5.93 13.42
N ALA A 148 -9.77 -4.80 13.61
CA ALA A 148 -8.85 -4.27 12.61
C ALA A 148 -7.76 -5.27 12.22
N GLN A 149 -7.31 -6.11 13.14
CA GLN A 149 -6.19 -7.04 12.94
C GLN A 149 -6.60 -8.48 12.61
N LYS A 150 -7.75 -8.96 13.12
CA LYS A 150 -8.13 -10.38 13.02
C LYS A 150 -8.48 -10.79 11.59
N GLY A 151 -7.97 -11.94 11.13
CA GLY A 151 -8.20 -12.48 9.80
C GLY A 151 -7.58 -11.57 8.73
N ARG A 152 -8.33 -11.22 7.68
CA ARG A 152 -7.94 -10.17 6.74
C ARG A 152 -8.00 -8.82 7.45
N PRO A 153 -6.90 -8.08 7.60
CA PRO A 153 -6.89 -6.79 8.28
C PRO A 153 -7.71 -5.73 7.54
N GLY A 154 -8.02 -4.64 8.23
CA GLY A 154 -8.69 -3.50 7.61
C GLY A 154 -9.11 -2.43 8.62
N PRO A 155 -9.64 -1.29 8.16
CA PRO A 155 -9.97 -0.16 8.99
C PRO A 155 -11.22 -0.42 9.86
N VAL A 156 -11.20 0.20 11.04
CA VAL A 156 -12.36 0.29 11.95
C VAL A 156 -12.51 1.75 12.37
N LEU A 157 -13.75 2.25 12.40
CA LEU A 157 -14.06 3.58 12.89
C LEU A 157 -14.77 3.50 14.24
N VAL A 158 -14.38 4.38 15.17
CA VAL A 158 -15.04 4.56 16.47
C VAL A 158 -15.44 6.04 16.60
N ASP A 159 -16.73 6.32 16.51
CA ASP A 159 -17.28 7.65 16.67
C ASP A 159 -17.78 7.86 18.11
N ILE A 160 -17.30 8.92 18.78
CA ILE A 160 -17.51 9.12 20.22
C ILE A 160 -18.10 10.52 20.45
N PRO A 161 -19.38 10.66 20.84
CA PRO A 161 -19.96 11.94 21.20
C PRO A 161 -19.19 12.65 22.31
N LYS A 162 -19.14 14.00 22.25
CA LYS A 162 -18.33 14.83 23.13
C LYS A 162 -18.70 14.67 24.62
N ASP A 163 -19.99 14.55 24.94
CA ASP A 163 -20.45 14.30 26.30
C ASP A 163 -19.97 12.96 26.86
N ILE A 164 -19.81 11.94 26.01
CA ILE A 164 -19.23 10.63 26.41
C ILE A 164 -17.75 10.79 26.75
N THR A 165 -17.00 11.63 26.04
CA THR A 165 -15.58 11.88 26.37
C THR A 165 -15.41 12.59 27.72
N ALA A 166 -16.43 13.34 28.17
CA ALA A 166 -16.44 14.05 29.46
C ALA A 166 -17.03 13.20 30.61
N ALA A 167 -17.89 12.23 30.30
CA ALA A 167 -18.55 11.39 31.30
C ALA A 167 -17.54 10.48 32.00
N LYS A 168 -17.80 10.16 33.28
CA LYS A 168 -16.95 9.29 34.11
C LYS A 168 -17.55 7.91 34.28
N THR A 169 -16.69 6.89 34.30
CA THR A 169 -17.07 5.53 34.64
C THR A 169 -15.91 4.77 35.27
N GLU A 170 -16.19 3.58 35.83
CA GLU A 170 -15.17 2.68 36.30
C GLU A 170 -14.36 2.14 35.10
N TYR A 171 -13.04 2.19 35.24
CA TYR A 171 -12.09 1.66 34.28
C TYR A 171 -11.14 0.68 34.97
N GLU A 172 -10.87 -0.42 34.29
CA GLU A 172 -9.86 -1.41 34.66
C GLU A 172 -8.90 -1.63 33.46
N PHE A 173 -7.60 -1.53 33.74
CA PHE A 173 -6.56 -1.80 32.72
C PHE A 173 -6.60 -3.26 32.27
N CYS A 174 -6.58 -3.48 30.98
CA CYS A 174 -6.58 -4.80 30.38
C CYS A 174 -5.47 -4.89 29.32
N LYS A 175 -4.39 -5.59 29.64
CA LYS A 175 -3.31 -5.79 28.67
C LYS A 175 -3.84 -6.47 27.41
N ALA A 176 -3.53 -5.89 26.26
CA ALA A 176 -3.93 -6.46 24.98
C ALA A 176 -3.27 -7.83 24.76
N GLU A 177 -4.08 -8.80 24.40
CA GLU A 177 -3.59 -10.11 23.98
C GLU A 177 -3.16 -10.09 22.51
N PRO A 178 -2.09 -10.80 22.15
CA PRO A 178 -1.71 -10.98 20.76
C PRO A 178 -2.86 -11.58 19.95
N ILE A 179 -3.08 -11.07 18.74
CA ILE A 179 -4.07 -11.63 17.83
C ILE A 179 -3.62 -13.02 17.37
N ALA A 180 -4.39 -14.03 17.69
CA ALA A 180 -4.12 -15.40 17.25
C ALA A 180 -4.22 -15.50 15.73
N ARG A 181 -3.27 -16.24 15.12
CA ARG A 181 -3.32 -16.56 13.69
C ARG A 181 -4.54 -17.44 13.39
N VAL A 182 -5.11 -17.28 12.22
CA VAL A 182 -6.25 -18.08 11.75
C VAL A 182 -5.70 -19.44 11.28
N THR A 183 -5.78 -20.45 12.14
CA THR A 183 -5.25 -21.80 11.88
C THR A 183 -6.32 -22.88 11.93
N ASP A 184 -7.45 -22.59 12.54
CA ASP A 184 -8.61 -23.48 12.70
C ASP A 184 -9.35 -23.77 11.39
N THR A 185 -9.12 -22.96 10.36
CA THR A 185 -9.66 -23.15 9.01
C THR A 185 -8.74 -23.97 8.10
N ILE A 186 -7.48 -24.24 8.51
CA ILE A 186 -6.52 -25.03 7.72
C ILE A 186 -6.85 -26.51 7.91
N ARG A 187 -7.41 -27.13 6.86
CA ARG A 187 -7.78 -28.55 6.89
C ARG A 187 -6.68 -29.40 6.28
N GLU A 188 -6.41 -30.54 6.90
CA GLU A 188 -5.37 -31.49 6.43
C GLU A 188 -5.68 -32.03 5.02
N GLU A 189 -6.96 -32.23 4.68
CA GLU A 189 -7.37 -32.64 3.33
C GLU A 189 -7.02 -31.61 2.26
N ASP A 190 -7.15 -30.29 2.55
CA ASP A 190 -6.79 -29.22 1.64
C ASP A 190 -5.26 -29.11 1.48
N LEU A 191 -4.50 -29.28 2.57
CA LEU A 191 -3.04 -29.33 2.52
C LEU A 191 -2.55 -30.53 1.70
N ALA A 192 -3.12 -31.72 1.92
CA ALA A 192 -2.78 -32.92 1.15
C ALA A 192 -3.07 -32.74 -0.35
N LYS A 193 -4.22 -32.14 -0.69
CA LYS A 193 -4.57 -31.82 -2.08
C LYS A 193 -3.59 -30.82 -2.67
N ALA A 194 -3.24 -29.75 -1.95
CA ALA A 194 -2.25 -28.77 -2.39
C ALA A 194 -0.89 -29.41 -2.67
N LEU A 195 -0.38 -30.22 -1.74
CA LEU A 195 0.87 -30.97 -1.91
C LEU A 195 0.85 -31.92 -3.11
N ALA A 196 -0.27 -32.62 -3.33
CA ALA A 196 -0.42 -33.49 -4.50
C ALA A 196 -0.37 -32.71 -5.81
N MET A 197 -1.01 -31.54 -5.88
CA MET A 197 -0.97 -30.65 -7.05
C MET A 197 0.44 -30.12 -7.31
N ILE A 198 1.15 -29.68 -6.27
CA ILE A 198 2.51 -29.15 -6.37
C ILE A 198 3.48 -30.24 -6.86
N LYS A 199 3.41 -31.44 -6.29
CA LYS A 199 4.27 -32.57 -6.68
C LYS A 199 4.02 -33.09 -8.10
N ALA A 200 2.84 -32.86 -8.66
CA ALA A 200 2.45 -33.31 -9.99
C ALA A 200 2.70 -32.27 -11.09
N ALA A 201 3.05 -31.05 -10.74
CA ALA A 201 3.30 -29.98 -11.70
C ALA A 201 4.63 -30.17 -12.42
N GLU A 202 4.66 -29.92 -13.74
CA GLU A 202 5.87 -29.90 -14.56
C GLU A 202 6.35 -28.46 -14.86
N LYS A 203 5.40 -27.52 -14.82
CA LYS A 203 5.61 -26.08 -15.10
C LYS A 203 4.97 -25.20 -14.02
N PRO A 204 5.33 -25.37 -12.74
CA PRO A 204 4.75 -24.57 -11.67
C PRO A 204 5.19 -23.10 -11.79
N TYR A 205 4.28 -22.18 -11.43
CA TYR A 205 4.56 -20.76 -11.34
C TYR A 205 3.96 -20.17 -10.07
N ILE A 206 4.72 -19.36 -9.33
CA ILE A 206 4.28 -18.82 -8.05
C ILE A 206 3.92 -17.33 -8.23
N PHE A 207 2.69 -16.97 -7.88
CA PHE A 207 2.19 -15.60 -7.93
C PHE A 207 1.93 -15.07 -6.52
N VAL A 208 2.68 -14.04 -6.11
CA VAL A 208 2.73 -13.52 -4.75
C VAL A 208 1.97 -12.21 -4.63
N GLY A 209 1.08 -12.11 -3.65
CA GLY A 209 0.32 -10.91 -3.35
C GLY A 209 0.63 -10.25 -2.02
N GLY A 210 -0.11 -9.18 -1.72
CA GLY A 210 0.02 -8.41 -0.48
C GLY A 210 -0.21 -9.23 0.79
N GLY A 211 -0.98 -10.33 0.71
CA GLY A 211 -1.18 -11.24 1.84
C GLY A 211 0.11 -11.83 2.38
N ALA A 212 1.11 -12.08 1.53
CA ALA A 212 2.43 -12.56 1.95
C ALA A 212 3.19 -11.52 2.79
N VAL A 213 3.11 -10.25 2.42
CA VAL A 213 3.69 -9.13 3.20
C VAL A 213 2.96 -8.98 4.54
N ILE A 214 1.62 -8.98 4.51
CA ILE A 214 0.77 -8.75 5.69
C ILE A 214 0.97 -9.83 6.74
N SER A 215 1.00 -11.11 6.32
CA SER A 215 1.17 -12.26 7.22
C SER A 215 2.60 -12.39 7.79
N GLY A 216 3.57 -11.65 7.23
CA GLY A 216 4.98 -11.76 7.59
C GLY A 216 5.56 -13.14 7.23
N ALA A 217 5.15 -13.71 6.09
CA ALA A 217 5.51 -15.05 5.64
C ALA A 217 6.71 -15.09 4.69
N SER A 218 7.51 -14.00 4.58
CA SER A 218 8.58 -13.91 3.57
C SER A 218 9.66 -14.99 3.70
N ALA A 219 10.00 -15.38 4.93
CA ALA A 219 10.98 -16.45 5.15
C ALA A 219 10.44 -17.82 4.70
N GLU A 220 9.21 -18.14 5.08
CA GLU A 220 8.53 -19.37 4.69
C GLU A 220 8.24 -19.40 3.18
N LEU A 221 7.94 -18.24 2.59
CA LEU A 221 7.78 -18.09 1.14
C LEU A 221 9.09 -18.34 0.40
N LYS A 222 10.20 -17.81 0.88
CA LYS A 222 11.53 -18.06 0.29
C LYS A 222 11.86 -19.55 0.30
N GLU A 223 11.67 -20.23 1.43
CA GLU A 223 11.87 -21.67 1.54
C GLU A 223 10.94 -22.44 0.58
N PHE A 224 9.66 -22.06 0.52
CA PHE A 224 8.67 -22.66 -0.36
C PHE A 224 9.05 -22.55 -1.84
N VAL A 225 9.44 -21.35 -2.29
CA VAL A 225 9.89 -21.11 -3.67
C VAL A 225 11.05 -22.01 -4.05
N HIS A 226 12.06 -22.11 -3.18
CA HIS A 226 13.22 -22.96 -3.45
C HIS A 226 12.86 -24.44 -3.44
N LYS A 227 11.97 -24.91 -2.54
CA LYS A 227 11.53 -26.31 -2.51
C LYS A 227 10.67 -26.69 -3.70
N VAL A 228 9.79 -25.79 -4.15
CA VAL A 228 9.02 -26.01 -5.38
C VAL A 228 9.93 -25.91 -6.61
N ASP A 229 11.01 -25.16 -6.54
CA ASP A 229 11.93 -24.86 -7.65
C ASP A 229 11.18 -24.21 -8.83
N ALA A 230 10.55 -23.06 -8.60
CA ALA A 230 9.66 -22.43 -9.57
C ALA A 230 9.90 -20.92 -9.74
N PRO A 231 9.65 -20.37 -10.94
CA PRO A 231 9.65 -18.93 -11.16
C PRO A 231 8.61 -18.22 -10.29
N VAL A 232 8.91 -16.98 -9.90
CA VAL A 232 8.06 -16.15 -9.04
C VAL A 232 7.76 -14.81 -9.69
N CYS A 233 6.49 -14.45 -9.72
CA CYS A 233 6.05 -13.08 -10.01
C CYS A 233 5.25 -12.52 -8.84
N ASP A 234 5.06 -11.21 -8.81
CA ASP A 234 4.26 -10.54 -7.78
C ASP A 234 3.15 -9.67 -8.36
N SER A 235 2.19 -9.33 -7.51
CA SER A 235 1.30 -8.20 -7.73
C SER A 235 1.96 -6.92 -7.23
N LEU A 236 1.39 -5.75 -7.57
CA LEU A 236 1.87 -4.46 -7.05
C LEU A 236 2.03 -4.49 -5.52
N MET A 237 1.06 -5.04 -4.78
CA MET A 237 1.10 -5.10 -3.32
C MET A 237 1.93 -6.26 -2.76
N GLY A 238 2.41 -7.17 -3.62
CA GLY A 238 3.31 -8.28 -3.25
C GLY A 238 4.79 -7.90 -3.22
N LYS A 239 5.13 -6.69 -3.66
CA LYS A 239 6.52 -6.20 -3.71
C LYS A 239 7.26 -6.37 -2.40
N GLY A 240 8.47 -6.95 -2.48
CA GLY A 240 9.32 -7.22 -1.33
C GLY A 240 8.93 -8.43 -0.48
N ALA A 241 7.81 -9.12 -0.75
CA ALA A 241 7.50 -10.38 -0.08
C ALA A 241 8.51 -11.47 -0.45
N PHE A 242 8.95 -11.48 -1.70
CA PHE A 242 10.07 -12.25 -2.21
C PHE A 242 11.15 -11.30 -2.73
N ASP A 243 12.41 -11.67 -2.59
CA ASP A 243 13.56 -10.84 -2.96
C ASP A 243 13.59 -10.58 -4.48
N GLY A 244 13.41 -9.32 -4.88
CA GLY A 244 13.42 -8.87 -6.28
C GLY A 244 14.78 -8.99 -6.98
N THR A 245 15.84 -9.34 -6.26
CA THR A 245 17.18 -9.61 -6.84
C THR A 245 17.44 -11.10 -7.10
N ASN A 246 16.55 -11.98 -6.63
CA ASN A 246 16.66 -13.42 -6.83
C ASN A 246 16.45 -13.80 -8.30
N ASP A 247 17.20 -14.76 -8.81
CA ASP A 247 17.15 -15.18 -10.22
C ASP A 247 15.79 -15.73 -10.63
N LEU A 248 15.07 -16.40 -9.71
CA LEU A 248 13.73 -16.93 -9.95
C LEU A 248 12.66 -15.84 -10.02
N TYR A 249 12.97 -14.61 -9.59
CA TYR A 249 12.03 -13.49 -9.66
C TYR A 249 11.93 -12.94 -11.08
N THR A 250 10.73 -12.85 -11.61
CA THR A 250 10.46 -12.45 -13.00
C THR A 250 9.80 -11.08 -13.16
N GLY A 251 9.48 -10.43 -12.04
CA GLY A 251 8.84 -9.10 -12.03
C GLY A 251 7.34 -9.16 -11.71
N MET A 252 6.68 -8.04 -11.94
CA MET A 252 5.24 -7.89 -11.68
C MET A 252 4.42 -8.60 -12.77
N LEU A 253 3.25 -9.13 -12.39
CA LEU A 253 2.25 -9.72 -13.29
C LEU A 253 1.14 -8.71 -13.61
N GLY A 254 0.59 -8.75 -14.82
CA GLY A 254 -0.63 -8.05 -15.24
C GLY A 254 -0.41 -6.90 -16.21
N MET A 255 -1.28 -5.88 -16.16
CA MET A 255 -1.36 -4.81 -17.16
C MET A 255 -0.03 -4.10 -17.42
N HIS A 256 0.72 -3.77 -16.39
CA HIS A 256 2.06 -3.17 -16.46
C HIS A 256 3.13 -4.14 -15.94
N GLY A 257 2.85 -5.43 -15.99
CA GLY A 257 3.77 -6.50 -15.64
C GLY A 257 4.86 -6.69 -16.69
N THR A 258 5.90 -7.46 -16.35
CA THR A 258 6.92 -7.85 -17.33
C THR A 258 6.35 -8.81 -18.37
N LYS A 259 6.84 -8.76 -19.61
CA LYS A 259 6.49 -9.78 -20.61
C LYS A 259 6.83 -11.17 -20.12
N THR A 260 7.95 -11.34 -19.40
CA THR A 260 8.38 -12.61 -18.80
C THR A 260 7.32 -13.19 -17.87
N SER A 261 6.80 -12.39 -16.91
CA SER A 261 5.78 -12.87 -15.97
C SER A 261 4.45 -13.19 -16.68
N ASN A 262 4.04 -12.32 -17.60
CA ASN A 262 2.79 -12.51 -18.33
C ASN A 262 2.81 -13.75 -19.23
N LEU A 263 3.91 -13.99 -19.95
CA LEU A 263 4.09 -15.19 -20.79
C LEU A 263 4.22 -16.44 -19.92
N GLY A 264 5.04 -16.40 -18.86
CA GLY A 264 5.24 -17.55 -17.99
C GLY A 264 3.94 -18.03 -17.32
N VAL A 265 3.11 -17.12 -16.84
CA VAL A 265 1.78 -17.45 -16.30
C VAL A 265 0.84 -17.98 -17.38
N SER A 266 0.99 -17.52 -18.63
CA SER A 266 0.19 -18.01 -19.75
C SER A 266 0.59 -19.39 -20.25
N GLU A 267 1.75 -19.94 -19.82
CA GLU A 267 2.29 -21.23 -20.24
C GLU A 267 2.42 -22.26 -19.11
N CYS A 268 2.32 -21.84 -17.83
CA CYS A 268 2.43 -22.74 -16.68
C CYS A 268 1.29 -23.77 -16.68
N ASP A 269 1.52 -24.93 -16.04
CA ASP A 269 0.50 -25.96 -15.81
C ASP A 269 -0.13 -25.88 -14.41
N LEU A 270 0.58 -25.22 -13.46
CA LEU A 270 0.09 -24.93 -12.12
C LEU A 270 0.44 -23.48 -11.73
N LEU A 271 -0.58 -22.65 -11.48
CA LEU A 271 -0.42 -21.33 -10.89
C LEU A 271 -0.69 -21.41 -9.39
N ILE A 272 0.35 -21.16 -8.57
CA ILE A 272 0.24 -21.16 -7.11
C ILE A 272 0.10 -19.71 -6.64
N ALA A 273 -1.10 -19.33 -6.25
CA ALA A 273 -1.49 -17.98 -5.85
C ALA A 273 -1.38 -17.81 -4.33
N VAL A 274 -0.44 -16.97 -3.89
CA VAL A 274 -0.03 -16.82 -2.49
C VAL A 274 -0.47 -15.46 -1.97
N GLY A 275 -1.63 -15.41 -1.29
CA GLY A 275 -2.19 -14.18 -0.71
C GLY A 275 -2.55 -13.11 -1.75
N VAL A 276 -3.23 -13.51 -2.84
CA VAL A 276 -3.63 -12.63 -3.96
C VAL A 276 -5.13 -12.59 -4.16
N ARG A 277 -5.65 -11.44 -4.64
CA ARG A 277 -7.10 -11.23 -4.87
C ARG A 277 -7.52 -11.39 -6.33
N PHE A 278 -6.60 -11.64 -7.24
CA PHE A 278 -6.89 -11.72 -8.68
C PHE A 278 -7.67 -10.48 -9.20
N SER A 279 -7.10 -9.27 -8.99
CA SER A 279 -7.71 -8.02 -9.44
C SER A 279 -7.76 -7.93 -10.97
N ASP A 280 -8.66 -7.06 -11.48
CA ASP A 280 -8.78 -6.76 -12.90
C ASP A 280 -7.47 -6.28 -13.56
N ARG A 281 -6.64 -5.56 -12.81
CA ARG A 281 -5.31 -5.09 -13.27
C ARG A 281 -4.32 -6.23 -13.50
N VAL A 282 -4.52 -7.36 -12.83
CA VAL A 282 -3.71 -8.57 -13.00
C VAL A 282 -4.29 -9.48 -14.09
N LEU A 283 -5.61 -9.69 -14.07
CA LEU A 283 -6.27 -10.66 -14.93
C LEU A 283 -6.32 -10.25 -16.41
N GLY A 284 -6.38 -8.95 -16.71
CA GLY A 284 -6.71 -8.47 -18.03
C GLY A 284 -8.09 -9.03 -18.46
N ASN A 285 -8.10 -10.12 -19.22
CA ASN A 285 -9.31 -10.86 -19.56
C ASN A 285 -9.43 -12.10 -18.69
N ALA A 286 -10.29 -12.06 -17.66
CA ALA A 286 -10.49 -13.18 -16.73
C ALA A 286 -10.90 -14.50 -17.43
N LYS A 287 -11.58 -14.43 -18.59
CA LYS A 287 -11.93 -15.63 -19.36
C LYS A 287 -10.75 -16.28 -20.08
N LYS A 288 -9.65 -15.58 -20.21
CA LYS A 288 -8.44 -16.05 -20.90
C LYS A 288 -7.28 -16.30 -19.93
N PHE A 289 -7.32 -15.75 -18.73
CA PHE A 289 -6.24 -15.82 -17.76
C PHE A 289 -5.95 -17.26 -17.32
N ALA A 290 -4.71 -17.70 -17.50
CA ALA A 290 -4.16 -19.00 -17.05
C ALA A 290 -5.07 -20.22 -17.34
N LYS A 291 -5.78 -20.25 -18.48
CA LYS A 291 -6.75 -21.32 -18.83
C LYS A 291 -6.16 -22.70 -18.93
N GLN A 292 -4.89 -22.81 -19.28
CA GLN A 292 -4.16 -24.06 -19.45
C GLN A 292 -3.69 -24.63 -18.10
N ALA A 293 -3.66 -23.78 -17.05
CA ALA A 293 -3.15 -24.14 -15.73
C ALA A 293 -4.27 -24.54 -14.77
N LYS A 294 -3.93 -25.43 -13.83
CA LYS A 294 -4.66 -25.53 -12.56
C LYS A 294 -4.29 -24.36 -11.68
N ILE A 295 -5.22 -23.89 -10.83
CA ILE A 295 -4.98 -22.78 -9.92
C ILE A 295 -5.14 -23.28 -8.49
N LEU A 296 -4.07 -23.13 -7.71
CA LEU A 296 -4.03 -23.40 -6.27
C LEU A 296 -3.90 -22.06 -5.54
N GLN A 297 -4.84 -21.74 -4.63
CA GLN A 297 -4.85 -20.47 -3.90
C GLN A 297 -4.69 -20.67 -2.39
N PHE A 298 -3.79 -19.89 -1.78
CA PHE A 298 -3.63 -19.76 -0.33
C PHE A 298 -4.12 -18.39 0.10
N ASP A 299 -5.13 -18.32 0.96
CA ASP A 299 -5.70 -17.05 1.42
C ASP A 299 -6.27 -17.17 2.84
N VAL A 300 -6.27 -16.07 3.58
CA VAL A 300 -6.89 -15.99 4.91
C VAL A 300 -8.40 -15.73 4.83
N ASP A 301 -8.87 -15.20 3.70
CA ASP A 301 -10.24 -14.77 3.47
C ASP A 301 -10.96 -15.73 2.49
N ALA A 302 -11.84 -16.56 3.01
CA ALA A 302 -12.64 -17.48 2.20
C ALA A 302 -13.50 -16.77 1.14
N ALA A 303 -13.85 -15.49 1.34
CA ALA A 303 -14.64 -14.72 0.39
C ALA A 303 -13.88 -14.36 -0.90
N GLU A 304 -12.56 -14.44 -0.90
CA GLU A 304 -11.73 -14.22 -2.11
C GLU A 304 -11.67 -15.47 -3.02
N ILE A 305 -12.02 -16.66 -2.50
CA ILE A 305 -11.98 -17.89 -3.27
C ILE A 305 -13.13 -17.93 -4.28
N ASN A 306 -12.79 -18.18 -5.54
CA ASN A 306 -13.74 -18.22 -6.68
C ASN A 306 -14.45 -16.87 -6.96
N LYS A 307 -13.98 -15.77 -6.41
CA LYS A 307 -14.61 -14.45 -6.58
C LYS A 307 -14.41 -13.89 -7.98
N ASN A 308 -13.19 -13.86 -8.47
CA ASN A 308 -12.84 -13.26 -9.78
C ASN A 308 -12.46 -14.31 -10.83
N ILE A 309 -11.87 -15.41 -10.41
CA ILE A 309 -11.59 -16.59 -11.24
C ILE A 309 -11.88 -17.87 -10.44
N ARG A 310 -12.15 -18.95 -11.16
CA ARG A 310 -12.34 -20.26 -10.54
C ARG A 310 -10.99 -20.88 -10.21
N VAL A 311 -10.85 -21.43 -8.99
CA VAL A 311 -9.66 -22.15 -8.55
C VAL A 311 -9.94 -23.65 -8.42
N ASP A 312 -8.91 -24.50 -8.61
CA ASP A 312 -9.02 -25.96 -8.54
C ASP A 312 -8.86 -26.49 -7.11
N ALA A 313 -8.09 -25.75 -6.31
CA ALA A 313 -7.93 -26.01 -4.86
C ALA A 313 -7.62 -24.72 -4.12
N ALA A 314 -7.99 -24.69 -2.84
CA ALA A 314 -7.64 -23.60 -1.93
C ALA A 314 -7.30 -24.14 -0.55
N VAL A 315 -6.39 -23.45 0.15
CA VAL A 315 -6.14 -23.64 1.59
C VAL A 315 -6.45 -22.32 2.27
N ILE A 316 -7.42 -22.35 3.22
CA ILE A 316 -7.90 -21.16 3.91
C ILE A 316 -7.24 -21.08 5.29
N GLY A 317 -6.57 -19.96 5.58
CA GLY A 317 -5.94 -19.70 6.87
C GLY A 317 -4.77 -18.73 6.79
N ASP A 318 -4.08 -18.58 7.91
CA ASP A 318 -2.87 -17.73 7.98
C ASP A 318 -1.79 -18.29 7.05
N LEU A 319 -1.32 -17.44 6.14
CA LEU A 319 -0.39 -17.84 5.08
C LEU A 319 0.95 -18.35 5.62
N LYS A 320 1.45 -17.75 6.70
CA LYS A 320 2.70 -18.22 7.33
C LYS A 320 2.59 -19.64 7.84
N GLU A 321 1.46 -19.98 8.48
CA GLU A 321 1.20 -21.33 8.97
C GLU A 321 0.94 -22.33 7.83
N ILE A 322 0.24 -21.91 6.76
CA ILE A 322 0.06 -22.75 5.56
C ILE A 322 1.41 -23.11 4.96
N LEU A 323 2.24 -22.11 4.67
CA LEU A 323 3.56 -22.34 4.06
C LEU A 323 4.48 -23.16 4.96
N LYS A 324 4.46 -22.92 6.29
CA LYS A 324 5.23 -23.70 7.25
C LYS A 324 4.87 -25.20 7.22
N ARG A 325 3.57 -25.53 7.19
CA ARG A 325 3.09 -26.92 7.13
C ARG A 325 3.45 -27.56 5.78
N ILE A 326 3.23 -26.86 4.67
CA ILE A 326 3.61 -27.36 3.34
C ILE A 326 5.12 -27.57 3.26
N ASN A 327 5.94 -26.64 3.71
CA ASN A 327 7.39 -26.76 3.72
C ASN A 327 7.90 -27.96 4.54
N ALA A 328 7.21 -28.31 5.63
CA ALA A 328 7.59 -29.46 6.44
C ALA A 328 7.43 -30.81 5.70
N GLU A 329 6.50 -30.91 4.74
CA GLU A 329 6.18 -32.14 4.02
C GLU A 329 6.71 -32.15 2.56
N LEU A 330 7.08 -30.97 2.04
CA LEU A 330 7.57 -30.83 0.67
C LEU A 330 9.08 -31.09 0.64
N LEU A 331 9.49 -32.10 -0.14
CA LEU A 331 10.88 -32.32 -0.52
C LEU A 331 11.24 -31.38 -1.68
N GLN A 332 12.55 -31.18 -1.86
CA GLN A 332 13.08 -30.42 -3.00
C GLN A 332 12.60 -31.06 -4.33
N LEU A 333 11.95 -30.25 -5.17
CA LEU A 333 11.60 -30.60 -6.54
C LEU A 333 12.65 -30.04 -7.51
N GLY A 334 12.56 -30.37 -8.77
CA GLY A 334 13.47 -29.91 -9.83
C GLY A 334 12.67 -29.56 -11.10
N HIS A 335 12.79 -28.34 -11.58
CA HIS A 335 12.12 -27.86 -12.80
C HIS A 335 13.08 -27.05 -13.68
N GLU A 336 14.35 -27.49 -13.77
CA GLU A 336 15.46 -26.77 -14.41
C GLU A 336 15.14 -26.36 -15.86
N ALA A 337 14.52 -27.27 -16.64
CA ALA A 337 14.16 -26.98 -18.03
C ALA A 337 13.08 -25.86 -18.13
N TRP A 338 12.11 -25.86 -17.22
CA TRP A 338 11.09 -24.83 -17.14
C TRP A 338 11.67 -23.49 -16.70
N ILE A 339 12.50 -23.49 -15.67
CA ILE A 339 13.20 -22.29 -15.20
C ILE A 339 14.06 -21.70 -16.32
N ALA A 340 14.85 -22.53 -17.02
CA ALA A 340 15.68 -22.07 -18.14
C ALA A 340 14.83 -21.41 -19.25
N HIS A 341 13.68 -21.99 -19.58
CA HIS A 341 12.74 -21.40 -20.55
C HIS A 341 12.24 -20.01 -20.11
N ILE A 342 11.88 -19.84 -18.85
CA ILE A 342 11.42 -18.55 -18.32
C ILE A 342 12.56 -17.54 -18.23
N LEU A 343 13.77 -17.96 -17.87
CA LEU A 343 14.94 -17.09 -17.86
C LEU A 343 15.33 -16.62 -19.28
N ASP A 344 15.10 -17.45 -20.31
CA ASP A 344 15.26 -17.03 -21.71
C ASP A 344 14.31 -15.86 -22.05
N TYR A 345 13.07 -15.89 -21.59
CA TYR A 345 12.17 -14.74 -21.72
C TYR A 345 12.68 -13.49 -21.02
N LYS A 346 13.30 -13.64 -19.84
CA LYS A 346 13.89 -12.51 -19.10
C LYS A 346 15.04 -11.86 -19.90
N VAL A 347 15.81 -12.64 -20.62
CA VAL A 347 16.87 -12.16 -21.52
C VAL A 347 16.28 -11.55 -22.80
N LYS A 348 15.27 -12.19 -23.38
CA LYS A 348 14.65 -11.77 -24.64
C LYS A 348 13.78 -10.49 -24.50
N TYR A 349 13.15 -10.30 -23.35
CA TYR A 349 12.22 -9.19 -23.11
C TYR A 349 12.61 -8.39 -21.86
N PRO A 350 13.83 -7.79 -21.82
CA PRO A 350 14.23 -6.98 -20.68
C PRO A 350 13.35 -5.71 -20.59
N LEU A 351 13.23 -5.18 -19.38
CA LEU A 351 12.70 -3.83 -19.21
C LEU A 351 13.75 -2.83 -19.75
N THR A 352 13.34 -1.99 -20.70
CA THR A 352 14.20 -0.98 -21.33
C THR A 352 13.52 0.37 -21.33
N TYR A 353 14.30 1.44 -21.38
CA TYR A 353 13.82 2.81 -21.53
C TYR A 353 14.76 3.63 -22.43
N GLN A 354 14.28 4.76 -22.91
CA GLN A 354 15.02 5.59 -23.86
C GLN A 354 16.24 6.30 -23.24
N GLU A 355 17.31 6.39 -24.00
CA GLU A 355 18.53 7.14 -23.69
C GLU A 355 18.93 8.05 -24.85
N PRO A 356 19.63 9.17 -24.61
CA PRO A 356 19.91 9.82 -23.32
C PRO A 356 18.71 10.66 -22.85
N GLY A 357 18.63 10.95 -21.56
CA GLY A 357 17.63 11.85 -20.98
C GLY A 357 17.28 11.51 -19.54
N LEU A 358 16.71 12.46 -18.84
CA LEU A 358 16.12 12.22 -17.53
C LEU A 358 14.73 11.60 -17.75
N THR A 359 14.51 10.38 -17.30
CA THR A 359 13.27 9.62 -17.46
C THR A 359 12.80 9.04 -16.14
N GLY A 360 11.51 8.69 -16.02
CA GLY A 360 10.98 8.07 -14.82
C GLY A 360 11.71 6.79 -14.40
N PRO A 361 11.97 5.83 -15.32
CA PRO A 361 12.78 4.64 -15.01
C PRO A 361 14.17 4.96 -14.48
N TYR A 362 14.89 5.90 -15.11
CA TYR A 362 16.22 6.30 -14.65
C TYR A 362 16.21 6.85 -13.22
N LEU A 363 15.24 7.70 -12.90
CA LEU A 363 15.09 8.23 -11.52
C LEU A 363 14.99 7.10 -10.51
N VAL A 364 14.18 6.08 -10.81
CA VAL A 364 13.95 4.93 -9.91
C VAL A 364 15.20 4.05 -9.77
N GLU A 365 15.88 3.75 -10.87
CA GLU A 365 17.13 2.97 -10.83
C GLU A 365 18.24 3.69 -10.07
N GLU A 366 18.34 5.00 -10.23
CA GLU A 366 19.34 5.78 -9.51
C GLU A 366 19.01 5.87 -8.01
N ILE A 367 17.72 5.98 -7.63
CA ILE A 367 17.31 5.87 -6.23
C ILE A 367 17.72 4.50 -5.67
N TYR A 368 17.45 3.41 -6.40
CA TYR A 368 17.88 2.07 -5.99
C TYR A 368 19.40 2.00 -5.80
N ARG A 369 20.16 2.52 -6.76
CA ARG A 369 21.63 2.50 -6.74
C ARG A 369 22.22 3.28 -5.56
N GLN A 370 21.74 4.51 -5.30
CA GLN A 370 22.28 5.35 -4.23
C GLN A 370 21.84 4.91 -2.83
N THR A 371 20.73 4.17 -2.72
CA THR A 371 20.24 3.61 -1.45
C THR A 371 20.62 2.14 -1.24
N ASP A 372 21.34 1.54 -2.17
CA ASP A 372 21.60 0.08 -2.21
C ASP A 372 20.31 -0.76 -2.02
N GLY A 373 19.17 -0.22 -2.46
CA GLY A 373 17.85 -0.87 -2.31
C GLY A 373 17.34 -0.99 -0.87
N ASP A 374 17.90 -0.25 0.10
CA ASP A 374 17.49 -0.31 1.52
C ASP A 374 16.58 0.87 1.94
N ALA A 375 16.05 1.63 1.01
CA ALA A 375 15.05 2.66 1.33
C ALA A 375 13.62 2.08 1.38
N ILE A 376 12.78 2.74 2.17
CA ILE A 376 11.32 2.56 2.08
C ILE A 376 10.83 3.49 0.96
N ILE A 377 10.31 2.89 -0.09
CA ILE A 377 9.75 3.60 -1.23
C ILE A 377 8.24 3.72 -1.05
N VAL A 378 7.78 4.95 -1.01
CA VAL A 378 6.36 5.29 -1.04
C VAL A 378 6.04 5.85 -2.42
N THR A 379 4.89 5.56 -2.97
CA THR A 379 4.50 6.13 -4.26
C THR A 379 3.13 6.78 -4.20
N GLU A 380 2.97 7.83 -4.95
CA GLU A 380 1.70 8.29 -5.44
C GLU A 380 1.17 7.34 -6.54
N VAL A 381 0.06 7.68 -7.20
CA VAL A 381 -0.59 6.83 -8.19
C VAL A 381 -0.48 7.41 -9.60
N GLY A 382 0.12 6.64 -10.52
CA GLY A 382 0.32 7.03 -11.91
C GLY A 382 1.47 6.28 -12.58
N GLN A 383 2.09 6.89 -13.60
CA GLN A 383 3.24 6.30 -14.30
C GLN A 383 4.42 6.06 -13.34
N HIS A 384 4.72 7.03 -12.48
CA HIS A 384 5.77 6.96 -11.47
C HIS A 384 5.61 5.77 -10.51
N GLN A 385 4.38 5.39 -10.16
CA GLN A 385 4.07 4.19 -9.38
C GLN A 385 4.49 2.92 -10.14
N MET A 386 4.16 2.85 -11.43
CA MET A 386 4.51 1.69 -12.25
C MET A 386 6.01 1.60 -12.46
N TRP A 387 6.69 2.72 -12.75
CA TRP A 387 8.15 2.72 -12.85
C TRP A 387 8.82 2.31 -11.54
N ALA A 388 8.34 2.80 -10.38
CA ALA A 388 8.82 2.36 -9.09
C ALA A 388 8.62 0.84 -8.87
N ALA A 389 7.49 0.29 -9.33
CA ALA A 389 7.21 -1.14 -9.24
C ALA A 389 8.05 -1.99 -10.20
N GLN A 390 8.45 -1.45 -11.36
CA GLN A 390 9.21 -2.17 -12.38
C GLN A 390 10.72 -2.11 -12.17
N TYR A 391 11.27 -0.94 -11.82
CA TYR A 391 12.70 -0.67 -11.86
C TYR A 391 13.39 -0.64 -10.50
N TYR A 392 12.66 -0.53 -9.37
CA TYR A 392 13.23 -0.69 -8.04
C TYR A 392 13.18 -2.17 -7.61
N LYS A 393 14.31 -2.75 -7.22
CA LYS A 393 14.40 -4.15 -6.79
C LYS A 393 14.20 -4.26 -5.28
N TYR A 394 12.97 -4.53 -4.86
CA TYR A 394 12.62 -4.66 -3.44
C TYR A 394 13.18 -5.96 -2.85
N LYS A 395 14.11 -5.84 -1.90
CA LYS A 395 14.76 -6.97 -1.22
C LYS A 395 13.99 -7.45 0.02
N ASN A 396 13.25 -6.55 0.65
CA ASN A 396 12.63 -6.76 1.95
C ASN A 396 11.13 -6.45 1.95
N PRO A 397 10.32 -7.15 2.75
CA PRO A 397 8.91 -6.82 2.92
C PRO A 397 8.75 -5.46 3.61
N ARG A 398 7.59 -4.82 3.41
CA ARG A 398 7.20 -3.53 4.00
C ARG A 398 8.10 -2.35 3.58
N THR A 399 8.82 -2.47 2.47
CA THR A 399 9.63 -1.41 1.88
C THR A 399 9.02 -0.78 0.63
N PHE A 400 7.86 -1.25 0.18
CA PHE A 400 7.04 -0.65 -0.86
C PHE A 400 5.65 -0.32 -0.32
N LEU A 401 5.29 0.97 -0.30
CA LEU A 401 4.01 1.48 0.19
C LEU A 401 3.32 2.24 -0.95
N SER A 402 2.10 1.82 -1.28
CA SER A 402 1.35 2.43 -2.38
C SER A 402 -0.15 2.16 -2.22
N SER A 403 -0.99 2.98 -2.84
CA SER A 403 -2.42 2.72 -2.94
C SER A 403 -2.70 1.82 -4.16
N GLY A 404 -2.65 0.51 -3.96
CA GLY A 404 -2.80 -0.46 -5.06
C GLY A 404 -4.26 -0.78 -5.40
N GLY A 405 -5.13 -0.85 -4.41
CA GLY A 405 -6.53 -1.22 -4.59
C GLY A 405 -7.44 -0.05 -4.98
N LEU A 406 -7.38 1.06 -4.25
CA LEU A 406 -8.21 2.25 -4.54
C LEU A 406 -7.57 3.15 -5.60
N GLY A 407 -6.25 3.18 -5.71
CA GLY A 407 -5.55 4.04 -6.67
C GLY A 407 -5.62 5.52 -6.29
N THR A 408 -5.39 5.84 -5.03
CA THR A 408 -5.57 7.18 -4.47
C THR A 408 -4.42 8.10 -4.84
N MET A 409 -4.64 9.04 -5.74
CA MET A 409 -3.75 10.20 -5.92
C MET A 409 -3.80 11.08 -4.66
N GLY A 410 -2.65 11.57 -4.20
CA GLY A 410 -2.50 12.30 -2.94
C GLY A 410 -2.24 11.42 -1.70
N TYR A 411 -2.05 10.11 -1.89
CA TYR A 411 -1.74 9.15 -0.83
C TYR A 411 -0.30 9.27 -0.30
N GLY A 412 0.66 9.46 -1.22
CA GLY A 412 2.07 9.15 -0.99
C GLY A 412 2.73 9.99 0.10
N LEU A 413 2.57 11.32 0.08
CA LEU A 413 3.25 12.20 1.03
C LEU A 413 2.77 11.95 2.48
N GLY A 414 1.46 11.78 2.70
CA GLY A 414 0.92 11.43 4.02
C GLY A 414 1.48 10.08 4.50
N ALA A 415 1.43 9.07 3.65
CA ALA A 415 1.94 7.73 3.96
C ALA A 415 3.46 7.73 4.22
N ALA A 416 4.23 8.53 3.48
CA ALA A 416 5.67 8.70 3.69
C ALA A 416 5.98 9.35 5.04
N ILE A 417 5.20 10.34 5.47
CA ILE A 417 5.31 10.91 6.82
C ILE A 417 5.09 9.83 7.88
N GLY A 418 4.01 9.04 7.76
CA GLY A 418 3.74 7.95 8.69
C GLY A 418 4.85 6.89 8.73
N ALA A 419 5.35 6.48 7.57
CA ALA A 419 6.46 5.55 7.45
C ALA A 419 7.75 6.11 8.06
N GLN A 420 8.09 7.39 7.82
CA GLN A 420 9.31 8.01 8.35
C GLN A 420 9.24 8.20 9.88
N VAL A 421 8.08 8.57 10.40
CA VAL A 421 7.87 8.67 11.87
C VAL A 421 8.11 7.32 12.55
N ALA A 422 7.69 6.25 11.91
CA ALA A 422 7.82 4.89 12.42
C ALA A 422 9.23 4.30 12.25
N ASN A 423 10.02 4.81 11.28
CA ASN A 423 11.29 4.24 10.87
C ASN A 423 12.38 5.33 10.81
N LEU A 424 12.68 5.97 11.96
CA LEU A 424 13.63 7.08 12.04
C LEU A 424 15.07 6.71 11.60
N GLY A 425 15.41 5.43 11.64
CA GLY A 425 16.73 4.92 11.22
C GLY A 425 16.83 4.53 9.74
N LYS A 426 15.72 4.62 8.98
CA LYS A 426 15.68 4.29 7.56
C LYS A 426 15.34 5.51 6.72
N GLN A 427 15.86 5.54 5.50
CA GLN A 427 15.46 6.55 4.52
C GLN A 427 14.08 6.22 3.96
N VAL A 428 13.18 7.19 3.95
CA VAL A 428 11.90 7.12 3.25
C VAL A 428 11.92 8.08 2.06
N ILE A 429 11.54 7.58 0.90
CA ILE A 429 11.48 8.36 -0.35
C ILE A 429 10.08 8.21 -0.93
N ASN A 430 9.36 9.32 -1.08
CA ASN A 430 8.12 9.34 -1.84
C ASN A 430 8.41 9.67 -3.31
N ILE A 431 7.85 8.90 -4.22
CA ILE A 431 7.94 9.13 -5.67
C ILE A 431 6.55 9.55 -6.15
N ALA A 432 6.40 10.80 -6.52
CA ALA A 432 5.13 11.43 -6.87
C ALA A 432 5.13 11.94 -8.31
N GLY A 433 3.99 11.90 -8.96
CA GLY A 433 3.75 12.77 -10.12
C GLY A 433 3.36 14.19 -9.66
N ASP A 434 3.62 15.18 -10.48
CA ASP A 434 3.27 16.58 -10.19
C ASP A 434 1.78 16.78 -9.92
N GLY A 435 0.91 16.12 -10.66
CA GLY A 435 -0.54 16.14 -10.42
C GLY A 435 -0.97 15.51 -9.10
N CYS A 436 -0.27 14.44 -8.66
CA CYS A 436 -0.56 13.80 -7.37
C CYS A 436 -0.06 14.62 -6.19
N PHE A 437 1.17 15.12 -6.27
CA PHE A 437 1.78 15.94 -5.22
C PHE A 437 0.92 17.14 -4.85
N ARG A 438 0.30 17.79 -5.85
CA ARG A 438 -0.60 18.93 -5.62
C ARG A 438 -1.78 18.66 -4.70
N MET A 439 -2.24 17.40 -4.62
CA MET A 439 -3.46 17.07 -3.85
C MET A 439 -3.24 17.15 -2.34
N ASN A 440 -2.02 16.86 -1.86
CA ASN A 440 -1.68 16.89 -0.43
C ASN A 440 -0.32 17.56 -0.14
N MET A 441 0.14 18.47 -0.99
CA MET A 441 1.42 19.19 -0.84
C MET A 441 1.55 19.98 0.47
N ASN A 442 0.43 20.36 1.09
CA ASN A 442 0.37 20.99 2.39
C ASN A 442 1.04 20.18 3.51
N GLU A 443 1.16 18.85 3.35
CA GLU A 443 1.81 17.99 4.33
C GLU A 443 3.34 18.14 4.34
N ILE A 444 3.96 18.84 3.40
CA ILE A 444 5.38 19.26 3.51
C ILE A 444 5.58 20.06 4.80
N ALA A 445 4.64 20.94 5.17
CA ALA A 445 4.71 21.67 6.44
C ALA A 445 4.68 20.73 7.66
N THR A 446 3.96 19.60 7.58
CA THR A 446 3.96 18.57 8.61
C THR A 446 5.32 17.88 8.72
N ALA A 447 5.91 17.47 7.60
CA ALA A 447 7.24 16.87 7.56
C ALA A 447 8.32 17.82 8.13
N VAL A 448 8.27 19.09 7.78
CA VAL A 448 9.17 20.14 8.30
C VAL A 448 9.01 20.33 9.82
N ARG A 449 7.76 20.47 10.30
CA ARG A 449 7.47 20.60 11.75
C ARG A 449 8.02 19.42 12.54
N GLN A 450 7.93 18.23 11.98
CA GLN A 450 8.42 17.00 12.62
C GLN A 450 9.91 16.74 12.37
N LYS A 451 10.60 17.59 11.60
CA LYS A 451 12.02 17.47 11.23
C LYS A 451 12.34 16.08 10.64
N LEU A 452 11.49 15.60 9.76
CA LEU A 452 11.66 14.29 9.14
C LEU A 452 12.66 14.35 7.99
N PRO A 453 13.64 13.45 7.89
CA PRO A 453 14.56 13.38 6.76
C PRO A 453 13.89 12.71 5.53
N LEU A 454 12.70 13.18 5.19
CA LEU A 454 11.90 12.66 4.09
C LEU A 454 12.35 13.26 2.76
N ILE A 455 12.47 12.43 1.73
CA ILE A 455 12.74 12.88 0.36
C ILE A 455 11.47 12.73 -0.48
N GLU A 456 11.04 13.84 -1.06
CA GLU A 456 9.93 13.92 -2.04
C GLU A 456 10.53 14.07 -3.43
N VAL A 457 10.38 13.06 -4.30
CA VAL A 457 10.82 13.07 -5.69
C VAL A 457 9.62 13.29 -6.59
N ILE A 458 9.49 14.48 -7.14
CA ILE A 458 8.39 14.84 -8.05
C ILE A 458 8.82 14.53 -9.48
N VAL A 459 8.23 13.50 -10.08
CA VAL A 459 8.36 13.15 -11.48
C VAL A 459 7.45 14.08 -12.27
N ASN A 460 7.98 15.24 -12.63
CA ASN A 460 7.25 16.37 -13.20
C ASN A 460 7.29 16.31 -14.73
N ASN A 461 6.20 15.86 -15.32
CA ASN A 461 6.03 15.86 -16.78
C ASN A 461 4.98 16.87 -17.28
N HIS A 462 4.48 17.74 -16.40
CA HIS A 462 3.44 18.75 -16.65
C HIS A 462 2.13 18.18 -17.21
N VAL A 463 1.85 16.90 -16.96
CA VAL A 463 0.62 16.23 -17.39
C VAL A 463 0.14 15.20 -16.37
N LEU A 464 -1.12 14.81 -16.44
CA LEU A 464 -1.61 13.61 -15.78
C LEU A 464 -1.16 12.37 -16.60
N GLY A 465 0.10 11.96 -16.40
CA GLY A 465 0.84 11.11 -17.33
C GLY A 465 0.18 9.79 -17.67
N MET A 466 -0.38 9.04 -16.70
CA MET A 466 -1.07 7.78 -16.97
C MET A 466 -2.36 8.01 -17.76
N VAL A 467 -3.15 9.05 -17.45
CA VAL A 467 -4.37 9.38 -18.20
C VAL A 467 -4.02 9.83 -19.62
N ARG A 468 -2.98 10.67 -19.77
CA ARG A 468 -2.48 11.08 -21.08
C ARG A 468 -1.99 9.88 -21.91
N GLN A 469 -1.30 8.91 -21.31
CA GLN A 469 -0.88 7.68 -22.01
C GLN A 469 -2.09 6.92 -22.58
N TRP A 470 -3.19 6.81 -21.81
CA TRP A 470 -4.42 6.20 -22.30
C TRP A 470 -5.08 7.01 -23.40
N GLN A 471 -5.11 8.34 -23.29
CA GLN A 471 -5.64 9.22 -24.35
C GLN A 471 -4.80 9.10 -25.62
N ASP A 472 -3.50 8.96 -25.50
CA ASP A 472 -2.60 8.74 -26.65
C ASP A 472 -2.89 7.41 -27.36
N LEU A 473 -3.00 6.32 -26.58
CA LEU A 473 -3.11 4.96 -27.12
C LEU A 473 -4.54 4.58 -27.57
N PHE A 474 -5.58 5.08 -26.90
CA PHE A 474 -6.94 4.59 -27.07
C PHE A 474 -7.98 5.66 -27.38
N TYR A 475 -7.62 6.96 -27.39
CA TYR A 475 -8.54 8.07 -27.60
C TYR A 475 -8.03 9.06 -28.66
N GLU A 476 -7.26 8.57 -29.65
CA GLU A 476 -6.80 9.35 -30.83
C GLU A 476 -6.12 10.68 -30.43
N LYS A 477 -5.33 10.65 -29.35
CA LYS A 477 -4.60 11.82 -28.83
C LYS A 477 -5.48 13.03 -28.44
N ARG A 478 -6.75 12.77 -28.10
CA ARG A 478 -7.63 13.82 -27.55
C ARG A 478 -7.30 14.05 -26.08
N TYR A 479 -6.35 14.93 -25.79
CA TYR A 479 -5.82 15.23 -24.46
C TYR A 479 -6.75 16.17 -23.67
N SER A 480 -7.89 15.68 -23.24
CA SER A 480 -8.87 16.47 -22.49
C SER A 480 -8.46 16.59 -21.02
N ALA A 481 -8.22 17.83 -20.56
CA ALA A 481 -7.95 18.18 -19.16
C ALA A 481 -6.79 17.40 -18.50
N THR A 482 -5.76 17.04 -19.26
CA THR A 482 -4.60 16.29 -18.75
C THR A 482 -3.29 17.07 -18.80
N VAL A 483 -3.29 18.29 -19.34
CA VAL A 483 -2.13 19.18 -19.35
C VAL A 483 -2.18 20.08 -18.12
N LEU A 484 -1.06 20.19 -17.41
CA LEU A 484 -0.87 20.99 -16.21
C LEU A 484 0.06 22.17 -16.55
N ASP A 485 -0.49 23.18 -17.23
CA ASP A 485 0.25 24.33 -17.78
C ASP A 485 0.19 25.60 -16.90
N ASP A 486 -0.10 25.44 -15.62
CA ASP A 486 -0.32 26.52 -14.66
C ASP A 486 0.97 27.10 -14.02
N GLY A 487 2.13 26.56 -14.38
CA GLY A 487 3.43 27.12 -13.98
C GLY A 487 3.77 27.04 -12.49
N VAL A 488 3.25 26.05 -11.77
CA VAL A 488 3.58 25.84 -10.34
C VAL A 488 5.09 25.60 -10.17
N ASP A 489 5.72 26.39 -9.30
CA ASP A 489 7.13 26.26 -8.92
C ASP A 489 7.26 25.46 -7.62
N TYR A 490 7.53 24.16 -7.75
CA TYR A 490 7.62 23.24 -6.59
C TYR A 490 8.82 23.52 -5.69
N VAL A 491 9.91 24.10 -6.24
CA VAL A 491 11.07 24.50 -5.44
C VAL A 491 10.72 25.65 -4.51
N LYS A 492 10.15 26.74 -5.06
CA LYS A 492 9.70 27.86 -4.22
C LYS A 492 8.63 27.46 -3.22
N LEU A 493 7.74 26.55 -3.61
CA LEU A 493 6.72 26.02 -2.70
C LEU A 493 7.36 25.27 -1.54
N ALA A 494 8.32 24.38 -1.81
CA ALA A 494 9.05 23.65 -0.78
C ALA A 494 9.79 24.59 0.18
N GLU A 495 10.50 25.59 -0.36
CA GLU A 495 11.22 26.60 0.41
C GLU A 495 10.27 27.46 1.27
N ALA A 496 9.14 27.88 0.72
CA ALA A 496 8.11 28.63 1.46
C ALA A 496 7.51 27.83 2.63
N MET A 497 7.47 26.49 2.53
CA MET A 497 7.05 25.59 3.61
C MET A 497 8.20 25.18 4.55
N GLY A 498 9.44 25.62 4.28
CA GLY A 498 10.62 25.36 5.13
C GLY A 498 11.40 24.09 4.77
N ALA A 499 11.12 23.45 3.65
CA ALA A 499 11.91 22.34 3.12
C ALA A 499 13.02 22.85 2.18
N THR A 500 13.99 21.98 1.83
CA THR A 500 14.97 22.27 0.80
C THR A 500 14.42 21.83 -0.56
N GLY A 501 14.54 22.68 -1.58
CA GLY A 501 14.07 22.40 -2.94
C GLY A 501 15.21 22.32 -3.96
N TYR A 502 15.13 21.34 -4.88
CA TYR A 502 16.01 21.23 -6.04
C TYR A 502 15.16 21.07 -7.31
N ARG A 503 15.54 21.74 -8.41
CA ARG A 503 14.99 21.44 -9.74
C ARG A 503 16.07 20.85 -10.62
N VAL A 504 15.77 19.72 -11.26
CA VAL A 504 16.71 18.96 -12.08
C VAL A 504 16.09 18.60 -13.42
N THR A 505 16.92 18.67 -14.48
CA THR A 505 16.54 18.38 -15.87
C THR A 505 17.51 17.40 -16.54
N THR A 506 18.60 17.02 -15.84
CA THR A 506 19.61 16.07 -16.34
C THR A 506 19.89 14.99 -15.31
N ARG A 507 20.46 13.88 -15.76
CA ARG A 507 20.86 12.74 -14.90
C ARG A 507 21.89 13.16 -13.85
N GLU A 508 22.89 13.93 -14.25
CA GLU A 508 23.97 14.41 -13.37
C GLU A 508 23.42 15.31 -12.27
N ALA A 509 22.52 16.25 -12.62
CA ALA A 509 21.89 17.14 -11.66
C ALA A 509 21.02 16.35 -10.66
N PHE A 510 20.29 15.33 -11.12
CA PHE A 510 19.51 14.44 -10.25
C PHE A 510 20.40 13.65 -9.29
N ASN A 511 21.51 13.07 -9.80
CA ASN A 511 22.42 12.28 -9.00
C ASN A 511 23.02 13.09 -7.84
N GLU A 512 23.42 14.34 -8.09
CA GLU A 512 23.95 15.24 -7.07
C GLU A 512 22.85 15.71 -6.09
N ALA A 513 21.66 16.04 -6.58
CA ALA A 513 20.55 16.45 -5.74
C ALA A 513 20.10 15.29 -4.80
N LEU A 514 20.01 14.07 -5.34
CA LEU A 514 19.65 12.89 -4.55
C LEU A 514 20.71 12.59 -3.48
N LYS A 515 21.99 12.67 -3.83
CA LYS A 515 23.10 12.51 -2.88
C LYS A 515 23.04 13.54 -1.76
N ALA A 516 22.76 14.81 -2.09
CA ALA A 516 22.59 15.87 -1.11
C ALA A 516 21.36 15.61 -0.22
N ALA A 517 20.25 15.16 -0.80
CA ALA A 517 19.03 14.83 -0.09
C ALA A 517 19.20 13.66 0.90
N LEU A 518 19.92 12.61 0.51
CA LEU A 518 20.25 11.46 1.37
C LEU A 518 21.12 11.85 2.58
N ALA A 519 21.92 12.89 2.45
CA ALA A 519 22.73 13.43 3.56
C ALA A 519 21.95 14.42 4.45
N ALA A 520 20.82 14.93 3.99
CA ALA A 520 20.00 15.91 4.70
C ALA A 520 19.33 15.30 5.95
N ARG A 521 19.04 16.18 6.93
CA ARG A 521 18.30 15.82 8.15
C ARG A 521 16.93 16.51 8.25
N THR A 522 16.52 17.12 7.16
CA THR A 522 15.27 17.87 7.00
C THR A 522 14.60 17.44 5.69
N PRO A 523 13.31 17.69 5.50
CA PRO A 523 12.64 17.34 4.26
C PRO A 523 13.28 18.00 3.04
N VAL A 524 13.40 17.21 1.97
CA VAL A 524 13.94 17.66 0.67
C VAL A 524 12.91 17.34 -0.42
N VAL A 525 12.65 18.30 -1.30
CA VAL A 525 11.82 18.14 -2.50
C VAL A 525 12.70 18.26 -3.73
N ILE A 526 12.66 17.25 -4.59
CA ILE A 526 13.39 17.25 -5.88
C ILE A 526 12.38 17.27 -7.01
N ASP A 527 12.28 18.41 -7.70
CA ASP A 527 11.43 18.61 -8.88
C ASP A 527 12.18 18.12 -10.11
N CYS A 528 11.88 16.90 -10.57
CA CYS A 528 12.51 16.23 -11.69
C CYS A 528 11.70 16.45 -12.97
N VAL A 529 12.11 17.37 -13.83
CA VAL A 529 11.41 17.69 -15.07
C VAL A 529 11.78 16.67 -16.14
N ILE A 530 10.78 15.91 -16.60
CA ILE A 530 10.91 14.85 -17.62
C ILE A 530 10.02 15.12 -18.83
N GLY A 531 10.12 14.29 -19.87
CA GLY A 531 9.27 14.36 -21.05
C GLY A 531 7.80 14.07 -20.77
N CYS A 532 6.89 14.83 -21.39
CA CYS A 532 5.43 14.64 -21.19
C CYS A 532 4.87 13.39 -21.89
N ASP A 533 5.61 12.82 -22.84
CA ASP A 533 5.18 11.66 -23.63
C ASP A 533 5.87 10.35 -23.24
N ASP A 534 6.63 10.36 -22.14
CA ASP A 534 7.17 9.14 -21.54
C ASP A 534 6.05 8.18 -21.19
N LYS A 535 6.22 6.89 -21.50
CA LYS A 535 5.20 5.87 -21.31
C LYS A 535 5.70 4.74 -20.43
N VAL A 536 4.76 4.10 -19.73
CA VAL A 536 5.02 2.85 -18.99
C VAL A 536 4.89 1.68 -19.96
N TRP A 537 5.97 0.93 -20.09
CA TRP A 537 6.04 -0.29 -20.88
C TRP A 537 6.60 -1.46 -20.05
N PRO A 538 6.23 -2.73 -20.35
CA PRO A 538 5.15 -3.16 -21.27
C PRO A 538 3.76 -2.76 -20.77
N MET A 539 2.76 -2.91 -21.65
CA MET A 539 1.36 -2.69 -21.31
C MET A 539 0.48 -3.77 -21.97
N VAL A 540 -0.56 -4.19 -21.24
CA VAL A 540 -1.67 -5.00 -21.77
C VAL A 540 -2.86 -4.08 -21.99
N ALA A 541 -3.47 -4.11 -23.19
CA ALA A 541 -4.66 -3.31 -23.45
C ALA A 541 -5.82 -3.73 -22.53
N PRO A 542 -6.71 -2.79 -22.14
CA PRO A 542 -7.85 -3.11 -21.29
C PRO A 542 -8.69 -4.28 -21.81
N GLY A 543 -8.91 -5.30 -20.98
CA GLY A 543 -9.68 -6.49 -21.34
C GLY A 543 -8.99 -7.45 -22.31
N ALA A 544 -7.73 -7.20 -22.67
CA ALA A 544 -6.94 -8.11 -23.49
C ALA A 544 -6.36 -9.27 -22.66
N ASP A 545 -5.84 -10.28 -23.36
CA ASP A 545 -5.07 -11.38 -22.76
C ASP A 545 -3.71 -10.86 -22.26
N ILE A 546 -3.26 -11.29 -21.08
CA ILE A 546 -1.98 -10.85 -20.53
C ILE A 546 -0.79 -11.26 -21.41
N SER A 547 -0.90 -12.36 -22.15
CA SER A 547 0.13 -12.81 -23.10
C SER A 547 0.36 -11.84 -24.26
N THR A 548 -0.59 -10.92 -24.52
CA THR A 548 -0.50 -9.92 -25.57
C THR A 548 0.13 -8.59 -25.13
N ALA A 549 0.90 -8.62 -24.04
CA ALA A 549 1.63 -7.44 -23.57
C ALA A 549 2.55 -6.86 -24.68
N PHE A 550 2.45 -5.56 -24.93
CA PHE A 550 3.19 -4.87 -25.96
C PHE A 550 4.03 -3.72 -25.42
N THR A 551 5.03 -3.33 -26.21
CA THR A 551 5.92 -2.18 -25.97
C THR A 551 5.73 -1.11 -27.04
N GLY A 552 6.44 0.01 -26.91
CA GLY A 552 6.49 1.02 -27.96
C GLY A 552 7.10 0.50 -29.29
N GLU A 553 8.06 -0.41 -29.21
CA GLU A 553 8.67 -1.05 -30.38
C GLU A 553 7.68 -1.97 -31.11
N ASP A 554 6.89 -2.76 -30.36
CA ASP A 554 5.84 -3.61 -30.97
C ASP A 554 4.80 -2.76 -31.71
N LEU A 555 4.42 -1.57 -31.17
CA LEU A 555 3.51 -0.65 -31.85
C LEU A 555 4.12 -0.05 -33.12
N ALA A 556 5.38 0.36 -33.07
CA ALA A 556 6.07 0.91 -34.23
C ALA A 556 6.20 -0.13 -35.35
N ALA A 557 6.51 -1.38 -35.02
CA ALA A 557 6.60 -2.48 -35.97
C ALA A 557 5.23 -2.84 -36.60
N ALA A 558 4.13 -2.66 -35.87
CA ALA A 558 2.77 -2.91 -36.40
C ALA A 558 2.26 -1.80 -37.33
N GLN A 559 2.89 -0.61 -37.33
CA GLN A 559 2.54 0.55 -38.17
C GLN A 559 3.42 0.65 -39.43
N SER A 560 4.53 -0.06 -39.48
CA SER A 560 5.44 -0.20 -40.63
C SER A 560 5.02 -1.35 -41.57
#